data_4c07e07a02a0b2598b7fd656f9efebb6
#
_entry.id   4c07e07a02a0b2598b7fd656f9efebb6
#
_cell.length_a   1.000
_cell.length_b   1.000
_cell.length_c   1.000
_cell.angle_alpha   90.00
_cell.angle_beta   90.00
_cell.angle_gamma   90.00
#
_symmetry.space_group_name_H-M   'P 1'
#
loop_
_entity.id
_entity.type
_entity.pdbx_description
1 polymer ?
#
loop_
_entity_poly.entity_id
_entity_poly.type
_entity_poly.pdbx_seq_one_letter_code
_entity_poly.pdbx_strand_id
1 'polypeptide(L)'
;SIQDGFNFQGDKNKSKWSTMVREIPRALETGLLDLRTESHAVQVTHDVDGRADGVLYLDRDGNLQRQRARVVVVAGNSIETPRLLLLSASSLFPDGLANSSGQVGRNYMRHTTGSLYARFDKPVRMYRGETMAGVIRDESGHNPSRGFVGGYFMETLSLGPAFLANFADPGAWGKSFTSVLDAYENTAGMWIVGEDLPQESNRITLNRSVTDVNGLPVPNVHYDDHPNDAAM
;
A
#
# COMPACT_ATOMS: atom_id res chain seq x y z
N SER A 1 -12.60 -10.37 -15.78
CA SER A 1 -11.71 -10.94 -16.66
C SER A 1 -10.88 -12.04 -16.08
N ILE A 2 -11.24 -13.00 -16.42
CA ILE A 2 -11.04 -14.11 -15.63
C ILE A 2 -9.81 -14.86 -15.97
N GLN A 3 -8.99 -14.71 -16.82
CA GLN A 3 -8.26 -15.92 -17.08
C GLN A 3 -6.99 -15.84 -17.81
N ASP A 4 -6.28 -14.75 -17.61
CA ASP A 4 -4.98 -14.59 -18.20
C ASP A 4 -3.88 -14.47 -17.13
N GLY A 5 -3.93 -15.38 -16.18
CA GLY A 5 -2.98 -15.45 -15.08
C GLY A 5 -3.56 -14.97 -13.73
N PHE A 6 -2.68 -14.73 -12.79
CA PHE A 6 -3.05 -14.32 -11.43
C PHE A 6 -2.87 -12.82 -11.26
N ASN A 7 -3.80 -12.16 -10.59
CA ASN A 7 -3.76 -10.71 -10.37
C ASN A 7 -2.49 -10.20 -9.69
N PHE A 8 -1.86 -11.01 -8.84
CA PHE A 8 -0.57 -10.67 -8.24
C PHE A 8 0.59 -10.63 -9.24
N GLN A 9 0.41 -11.24 -10.40
CA GLN A 9 1.40 -11.24 -11.48
C GLN A 9 1.08 -10.21 -12.57
N GLY A 10 0.03 -9.44 -12.38
CA GLY A 10 -0.46 -8.43 -13.31
C GLY A 10 -1.76 -8.83 -14.00
N ASP A 11 -2.38 -7.86 -14.64
CA ASP A 11 -3.61 -8.04 -15.42
C ASP A 11 -3.36 -7.63 -16.89
N LYS A 12 -2.91 -8.58 -17.67
CA LYS A 12 -2.57 -8.41 -19.08
C LYS A 12 -3.74 -7.89 -19.92
N ASN A 13 -4.96 -8.31 -19.58
CA ASN A 13 -6.18 -7.89 -20.30
C ASN A 13 -6.67 -6.51 -19.91
N LYS A 14 -6.02 -5.84 -18.95
CA LYS A 14 -6.40 -4.52 -18.42
C LYS A 14 -7.86 -4.44 -17.96
N SER A 15 -8.37 -5.52 -17.44
CA SER A 15 -9.75 -5.67 -17.00
C SER A 15 -9.94 -5.26 -15.55
N LYS A 16 -8.89 -5.37 -14.75
CA LYS A 16 -8.84 -4.81 -13.40
C LYS A 16 -8.63 -3.30 -13.51
N TRP A 17 -9.51 -2.54 -12.88
CA TRP A 17 -9.41 -1.09 -12.89
C TRP A 17 -8.13 -0.61 -12.18
N SER A 18 -7.49 0.38 -12.76
CA SER A 18 -6.42 1.17 -12.15
C SER A 18 -6.31 2.52 -12.85
N THR A 19 -5.72 3.50 -12.20
CA THR A 19 -5.47 4.83 -12.80
C THR A 19 -4.66 4.73 -14.09
N MET A 20 -3.71 3.81 -14.16
CA MET A 20 -2.89 3.55 -15.35
C MET A 20 -3.74 3.04 -16.53
N VAL A 21 -4.82 2.30 -16.26
CA VAL A 21 -5.66 1.68 -17.30
C VAL A 21 -6.78 2.61 -17.76
N ARG A 22 -7.25 3.51 -16.89
CA ARG A 22 -8.46 4.31 -17.14
C ARG A 22 -8.21 5.81 -17.12
N GLU A 23 -7.81 6.37 -15.98
CA GLU A 23 -7.77 7.83 -15.79
C GLU A 23 -6.63 8.47 -16.57
N ILE A 24 -5.43 7.92 -16.50
CA ILE A 24 -4.26 8.49 -17.18
C ILE A 24 -4.46 8.53 -18.70
N PRO A 25 -4.88 7.45 -19.40
CA PRO A 25 -5.14 7.51 -20.83
C PRO A 25 -6.18 8.57 -21.20
N ARG A 26 -7.29 8.65 -20.47
CA ARG A 26 -8.33 9.66 -20.69
C ARG A 26 -7.83 11.08 -20.47
N ALA A 27 -7.02 11.29 -19.44
CA ALA A 27 -6.46 12.60 -19.16
C ALA A 27 -5.48 13.02 -20.27
N LEU A 28 -4.67 12.09 -20.80
CA LEU A 28 -3.78 12.34 -21.93
C LEU A 28 -4.57 12.72 -23.22
N GLU A 29 -5.71 12.07 -23.47
CA GLU A 29 -6.59 12.38 -24.62
C GLU A 29 -7.12 13.82 -24.58
N THR A 30 -7.23 14.43 -23.40
CA THR A 30 -7.67 15.83 -23.28
C THR A 30 -6.61 16.84 -23.73
N GLY A 31 -5.36 16.44 -23.83
CA GLY A 31 -4.21 17.33 -24.09
C GLY A 31 -3.86 18.26 -22.91
N LEU A 32 -4.52 18.09 -21.74
CA LEU A 32 -4.32 18.93 -20.55
C LEU A 32 -3.40 18.29 -19.50
N LEU A 33 -3.01 17.04 -19.68
CA LEU A 33 -2.10 16.32 -18.80
C LEU A 33 -0.67 16.36 -19.36
N ASP A 34 0.24 16.89 -18.55
CA ASP A 34 1.69 16.70 -18.71
C ASP A 34 2.15 15.61 -17.74
N LEU A 35 2.29 14.38 -18.24
CA LEU A 35 2.72 13.22 -17.46
C LEU A 35 4.24 13.08 -17.50
N ARG A 36 4.90 13.27 -16.37
CA ARG A 36 6.35 13.11 -16.22
C ARG A 36 6.65 11.85 -15.42
N THR A 37 6.98 10.80 -16.13
CA THR A 37 7.49 9.55 -15.56
C THR A 37 8.97 9.69 -15.21
N GLU A 38 9.51 8.75 -14.41
CA GLU A 38 10.91 8.75 -13.98
C GLU A 38 11.32 10.10 -13.34
N SER A 39 10.36 10.70 -12.62
CA SER A 39 10.54 11.98 -11.94
C SER A 39 10.30 11.78 -10.45
N HIS A 40 11.30 12.11 -9.63
CA HIS A 40 11.27 11.90 -8.18
C HIS A 40 11.06 13.23 -7.46
N ALA A 41 9.87 13.44 -6.89
CA ALA A 41 9.59 14.64 -6.10
C ALA A 41 10.41 14.64 -4.80
N VAL A 42 11.16 15.72 -4.56
CA VAL A 42 12.08 15.83 -3.43
C VAL A 42 11.63 16.89 -2.40
N GLN A 43 10.85 17.87 -2.83
CA GLN A 43 10.37 18.93 -1.95
C GLN A 43 9.12 19.62 -2.53
N VAL A 44 8.14 19.88 -1.70
CA VAL A 44 7.09 20.87 -2.01
C VAL A 44 7.62 22.25 -1.62
N THR A 45 7.59 23.20 -2.55
CA THR A 45 8.05 24.57 -2.32
C THR A 45 6.89 25.48 -1.89
N HIS A 46 7.22 26.56 -1.20
CA HIS A 46 6.28 27.58 -0.76
C HIS A 46 6.82 29.00 -1.00
N ASP A 47 5.93 29.97 -1.06
CA ASP A 47 6.26 31.39 -1.11
C ASP A 47 6.61 31.94 0.29
N VAL A 48 6.86 33.24 0.36
CA VAL A 48 7.23 33.91 1.61
C VAL A 48 6.08 33.98 2.65
N ASP A 49 4.84 33.81 2.19
CA ASP A 49 3.64 33.75 3.03
C ASP A 49 3.32 32.31 3.48
N GLY A 50 4.13 31.33 3.10
CA GLY A 50 3.98 29.91 3.45
C GLY A 50 2.96 29.15 2.60
N ARG A 51 2.53 29.71 1.47
CA ARG A 51 1.62 29.03 0.53
C ARG A 51 2.41 28.17 -0.44
N ALA A 52 1.99 26.92 -0.64
CA ALA A 52 2.61 26.05 -1.63
C ALA A 52 2.59 26.72 -3.03
N ASP A 53 3.74 26.75 -3.69
CA ASP A 53 3.93 27.40 -4.99
C ASP A 53 4.54 26.49 -6.06
N GLY A 54 4.87 25.24 -5.72
CA GLY A 54 5.42 24.28 -6.65
C GLY A 54 6.05 23.05 -6.02
N VAL A 55 6.79 22.31 -6.84
CA VAL A 55 7.52 21.11 -6.44
C VAL A 55 8.93 21.14 -7.04
N LEU A 56 9.93 20.76 -6.27
CA LEU A 56 11.25 20.36 -6.76
C LEU A 56 11.24 18.85 -6.98
N TYR A 57 11.80 18.43 -8.09
CA TYR A 57 11.92 17.01 -8.43
C TYR A 57 13.24 16.74 -9.18
N LEU A 58 13.74 15.53 -9.07
CA LEU A 58 14.82 15.03 -9.90
C LEU A 58 14.21 14.41 -11.16
N ASP A 59 14.71 14.80 -12.31
CA ASP A 59 14.34 14.19 -13.60
C ASP A 59 15.05 12.84 -13.79
N ARG A 60 14.81 12.20 -14.92
CA ARG A 60 15.41 10.92 -15.31
C ARG A 60 16.95 10.91 -15.22
N ASP A 61 17.57 12.04 -15.51
CA ASP A 61 19.03 12.18 -15.55
C ASP A 61 19.60 12.61 -14.19
N GLY A 62 18.75 12.73 -13.17
CA GLY A 62 19.10 13.17 -11.82
C GLY A 62 19.26 14.68 -11.66
N ASN A 63 18.87 15.48 -12.67
CA ASN A 63 18.94 16.93 -12.57
C ASN A 63 17.78 17.48 -11.76
N LEU A 64 18.07 18.43 -10.87
CA LEU A 64 17.05 19.10 -10.09
C LEU A 64 16.24 20.07 -10.95
N GLN A 65 14.94 19.87 -11.01
CA GLN A 65 13.97 20.65 -11.75
C GLN A 65 12.96 21.28 -10.79
N ARG A 66 12.33 22.37 -11.24
CA ARG A 66 11.23 23.00 -10.50
C ARG A 66 9.99 23.10 -11.37
N GLN A 67 8.87 22.61 -10.87
CA GLN A 67 7.55 22.85 -11.44
C GLN A 67 6.76 23.79 -10.54
N ARG A 68 6.38 24.94 -11.07
CA ARG A 68 5.47 25.89 -10.38
C ARG A 68 4.04 25.42 -10.53
N ALA A 69 3.24 25.58 -9.47
CA ALA A 69 1.82 25.24 -9.46
C ALA A 69 1.06 26.13 -8.50
N ARG A 70 -0.20 26.43 -8.81
CA ARG A 70 -1.12 27.13 -7.89
C ARG A 70 -1.72 26.19 -6.83
N VAL A 71 -1.73 24.92 -7.11
CA VAL A 71 -2.18 23.85 -6.20
C VAL A 71 -1.22 22.68 -6.35
N VAL A 72 -0.79 22.11 -5.24
CA VAL A 72 0.02 20.89 -5.18
C VAL A 72 -0.79 19.81 -4.46
N VAL A 73 -0.97 18.68 -5.13
CA VAL A 73 -1.63 17.50 -4.53
C VAL A 73 -0.57 16.44 -4.27
N VAL A 74 -0.39 16.08 -3.00
CA VAL A 74 0.56 15.04 -2.58
C VAL A 74 -0.19 13.72 -2.42
N ALA A 75 0.12 12.76 -3.26
CA ALA A 75 -0.56 11.46 -3.35
C ALA A 75 0.43 10.29 -3.37
N GLY A 76 1.48 10.35 -2.55
CA GLY A 76 2.59 9.40 -2.49
C GLY A 76 2.37 8.22 -1.55
N ASN A 77 1.14 7.88 -1.18
CA ASN A 77 0.73 6.89 -0.18
C ASN A 77 1.04 7.26 1.28
N SER A 78 0.73 6.34 2.20
CA SER A 78 0.86 6.56 3.66
C SER A 78 2.31 6.64 4.19
N ILE A 79 3.30 6.30 3.38
CA ILE A 79 4.73 6.35 3.73
C ILE A 79 5.41 7.51 3.01
N GLU A 80 5.29 7.61 1.69
CA GLU A 80 6.03 8.61 0.92
C GLU A 80 5.40 10.01 1.00
N THR A 81 4.09 10.14 1.25
CA THR A 81 3.47 11.44 1.51
C THR A 81 4.05 12.12 2.75
N PRO A 82 4.05 11.50 3.96
CA PRO A 82 4.71 12.11 5.11
C PRO A 82 6.22 12.28 4.92
N ARG A 83 6.91 11.36 4.24
CA ARG A 83 8.31 11.55 3.89
C ARG A 83 8.53 12.85 3.13
N LEU A 84 7.79 13.08 2.05
CA LEU A 84 7.92 14.29 1.23
C LEU A 84 7.62 15.56 2.04
N LEU A 85 6.59 15.54 2.88
CA LEU A 85 6.26 16.69 3.74
C LEU A 85 7.36 16.98 4.76
N LEU A 86 7.96 15.95 5.37
CA LEU A 86 9.09 16.10 6.30
C LEU A 86 10.37 16.57 5.58
N LEU A 87 10.64 16.09 4.36
CA LEU A 87 11.73 16.57 3.52
C LEU A 87 11.55 18.03 3.08
N SER A 88 10.31 18.52 3.06
CA SER A 88 9.96 19.88 2.69
C SER A 88 10.16 20.90 3.84
N ALA A 89 11.00 20.57 4.81
CA ALA A 89 11.36 21.50 5.89
C ALA A 89 12.04 22.76 5.34
N SER A 90 11.78 23.89 6.00
CA SER A 90 12.35 25.20 5.65
C SER A 90 12.49 26.06 6.90
N SER A 91 13.02 27.27 6.77
CA SER A 91 13.09 28.23 7.88
C SER A 91 11.70 28.60 8.42
N LEU A 92 10.67 28.61 7.58
CA LEU A 92 9.29 28.88 7.97
C LEU A 92 8.59 27.62 8.55
N PHE A 93 9.01 26.45 8.12
CA PHE A 93 8.45 25.14 8.53
C PHE A 93 9.58 24.20 8.98
N PRO A 94 10.23 24.41 10.12
CA PRO A 94 11.43 23.67 10.52
C PRO A 94 11.19 22.18 10.75
N ASP A 95 9.97 21.80 11.12
CA ASP A 95 9.57 20.41 11.40
C ASP A 95 8.92 19.71 10.19
N GLY A 96 9.00 20.30 8.99
CA GLY A 96 8.36 19.83 7.77
C GLY A 96 7.11 20.62 7.41
N LEU A 97 6.76 20.57 6.13
CA LEU A 97 5.60 21.27 5.59
C LEU A 97 4.30 20.65 6.14
N ALA A 98 3.30 21.50 6.42
CA ALA A 98 1.99 21.12 6.99
C ALA A 98 2.09 20.41 8.36
N ASN A 99 3.18 20.55 9.10
CA ASN A 99 3.45 19.84 10.35
C ASN A 99 3.41 20.72 11.61
N SER A 100 2.71 21.82 11.59
CA SER A 100 2.56 22.70 12.77
C SER A 100 1.88 22.03 13.96
N SER A 101 1.07 20.99 13.71
CA SER A 101 0.44 20.15 14.75
C SER A 101 1.34 19.01 15.23
N GLY A 102 2.47 18.73 14.57
CA GLY A 102 3.33 17.58 14.83
C GLY A 102 2.72 16.23 14.43
N GLN A 103 1.65 16.23 13.62
CA GLN A 103 0.92 15.01 13.26
C GLN A 103 1.39 14.35 11.97
N VAL A 104 2.23 15.01 11.15
CA VAL A 104 2.74 14.41 9.92
C VAL A 104 3.54 13.16 10.23
N GLY A 105 3.12 12.04 9.63
CA GLY A 105 3.71 10.71 9.82
C GLY A 105 3.24 9.94 11.04
N ARG A 106 2.48 10.54 11.98
CA ARG A 106 1.94 9.84 13.15
C ARG A 106 0.72 9.00 12.81
N ASN A 107 0.37 8.09 13.75
CA ASN A 107 -0.78 7.21 13.64
C ASN A 107 -0.76 6.35 12.37
N TYR A 108 0.42 5.88 11.98
CA TYR A 108 0.54 4.95 10.87
C TYR A 108 -0.18 3.66 11.21
N MET A 109 -1.07 3.26 10.32
CA MET A 109 -1.89 2.05 10.44
C MET A 109 -1.71 1.19 9.19
N ARG A 110 -1.88 -0.10 9.36
CA ARG A 110 -2.00 -1.10 8.30
C ARG A 110 -3.16 -2.01 8.63
N HIS A 111 -3.53 -2.91 7.77
CA HIS A 111 -4.49 -3.94 8.11
C HIS A 111 -3.81 -5.08 8.88
N THR A 112 -4.38 -5.48 10.01
CA THR A 112 -4.07 -6.79 10.60
C THR A 112 -4.59 -7.86 9.68
N THR A 113 -3.72 -8.72 9.17
CA THR A 113 -4.10 -9.73 8.18
C THR A 113 -3.75 -11.14 8.61
N GLY A 114 -4.71 -12.05 8.43
CA GLY A 114 -4.51 -13.47 8.54
C GLY A 114 -4.95 -14.19 7.27
N SER A 115 -4.54 -15.43 7.09
CA SER A 115 -4.95 -16.27 5.97
C SER A 115 -5.48 -17.60 6.45
N LEU A 116 -6.58 -18.03 5.91
CA LEU A 116 -7.16 -19.34 6.13
C LEU A 116 -7.15 -20.13 4.81
N TYR A 117 -6.60 -21.34 4.82
CA TYR A 117 -6.63 -22.24 3.69
C TYR A 117 -7.32 -23.54 4.08
N ALA A 118 -8.21 -23.99 3.22
CA ALA A 118 -8.93 -25.25 3.39
C ALA A 118 -8.69 -26.18 2.20
N ARG A 119 -8.49 -27.45 2.49
CA ARG A 119 -8.40 -28.50 1.49
C ARG A 119 -9.73 -29.23 1.42
N PHE A 120 -10.25 -29.39 0.22
CA PHE A 120 -11.53 -30.02 -0.08
C PHE A 120 -11.32 -31.37 -0.75
N ASP A 121 -12.29 -32.27 -0.60
CA ASP A 121 -12.26 -33.59 -1.28
C ASP A 121 -12.46 -33.48 -2.79
N LYS A 122 -13.03 -32.38 -3.26
CA LYS A 122 -13.27 -32.08 -4.68
C LYS A 122 -12.47 -30.87 -5.14
N PRO A 123 -12.06 -30.81 -6.42
CA PRO A 123 -11.40 -29.65 -6.96
C PRO A 123 -12.26 -28.39 -6.87
N VAL A 124 -11.77 -27.38 -6.19
CA VAL A 124 -12.41 -26.03 -6.07
C VAL A 124 -11.83 -25.05 -7.05
N ARG A 125 -10.58 -25.25 -7.49
CA ARG A 125 -9.91 -24.44 -8.53
C ARG A 125 -10.02 -22.95 -8.30
N MET A 126 -9.64 -22.47 -7.10
CA MET A 126 -9.72 -21.06 -6.74
C MET A 126 -9.03 -20.12 -7.75
N TYR A 127 -8.02 -20.62 -8.46
CA TYR A 127 -7.28 -19.87 -9.47
C TYR A 127 -8.12 -19.46 -10.69
N ARG A 128 -9.32 -20.01 -10.85
CA ARG A 128 -10.26 -19.59 -11.90
C ARG A 128 -11.09 -18.37 -11.54
N GLY A 129 -11.04 -17.93 -10.29
CA GLY A 129 -11.68 -16.72 -9.82
C GLY A 129 -10.73 -15.51 -9.74
N GLU A 130 -11.29 -14.37 -9.48
CA GLU A 130 -10.54 -13.17 -9.16
C GLU A 130 -10.20 -13.15 -7.66
N THR A 131 -9.01 -12.68 -7.31
CA THR A 131 -8.65 -12.37 -5.93
C THR A 131 -9.51 -11.21 -5.43
N MET A 132 -10.00 -11.31 -4.20
CA MET A 132 -10.83 -10.27 -3.55
C MET A 132 -12.15 -9.98 -4.27
N ALA A 133 -12.64 -10.92 -5.08
CA ALA A 133 -13.92 -10.77 -5.78
C ALA A 133 -15.13 -11.10 -4.91
N GLY A 134 -14.96 -11.94 -3.91
CA GLY A 134 -15.96 -12.27 -2.90
C GLY A 134 -15.53 -11.74 -1.54
N VAL A 135 -16.46 -11.09 -0.83
CA VAL A 135 -16.21 -10.52 0.50
C VAL A 135 -17.31 -10.96 1.46
N ILE A 136 -16.92 -11.50 2.59
CA ILE A 136 -17.82 -11.80 3.73
C ILE A 136 -17.65 -10.66 4.74
N ARG A 137 -18.72 -9.96 5.05
CA ARG A 137 -18.72 -8.74 5.87
C ARG A 137 -19.51 -8.84 7.17
N ASP A 138 -19.94 -10.04 7.55
CA ASP A 138 -20.81 -10.24 8.72
C ASP A 138 -20.14 -9.73 10.01
N GLU A 139 -18.81 -9.79 10.09
CA GLU A 139 -18.04 -9.37 11.24
C GLU A 139 -17.37 -7.97 11.07
N SER A 140 -17.72 -7.20 10.03
CA SER A 140 -17.09 -5.90 9.75
C SER A 140 -17.54 -4.77 10.68
N GLY A 141 -18.67 -4.92 11.35
CA GLY A 141 -19.16 -3.96 12.33
C GLY A 141 -18.57 -4.20 13.72
N HIS A 142 -18.47 -3.12 14.52
CA HIS A 142 -18.08 -3.25 15.94
C HIS A 142 -19.11 -4.07 16.71
N ASN A 143 -18.65 -5.05 17.45
CA ASN A 143 -19.46 -5.86 18.37
C ASN A 143 -18.77 -5.96 19.74
N PRO A 144 -19.32 -5.28 20.78
CA PRO A 144 -18.70 -5.25 22.11
C PRO A 144 -18.49 -6.63 22.74
N SER A 145 -19.28 -7.64 22.37
CA SER A 145 -19.16 -8.99 22.92
C SER A 145 -17.90 -9.73 22.50
N ARG A 146 -17.19 -9.25 21.47
CA ARG A 146 -15.94 -9.85 21.00
C ARG A 146 -14.70 -9.47 21.81
N GLY A 147 -14.78 -8.44 22.65
CA GLY A 147 -13.69 -8.00 23.50
C GLY A 147 -12.66 -7.11 22.80
N PHE A 148 -12.90 -6.71 21.57
CA PHE A 148 -12.09 -5.74 20.81
C PHE A 148 -12.96 -4.70 20.10
N VAL A 149 -12.37 -3.57 19.77
CA VAL A 149 -12.99 -2.49 18.98
C VAL A 149 -12.72 -2.70 17.51
N GLY A 150 -13.67 -2.31 16.66
CA GLY A 150 -13.58 -2.49 15.22
C GLY A 150 -14.16 -3.82 14.75
N GLY A 151 -13.76 -4.24 13.57
CA GLY A 151 -14.21 -5.45 12.94
C GLY A 151 -13.22 -5.97 11.90
N TYR A 152 -13.59 -7.06 11.27
CA TYR A 152 -12.84 -7.65 10.18
C TYR A 152 -13.78 -8.14 9.09
N PHE A 153 -13.26 -8.34 7.92
CA PHE A 153 -13.94 -9.00 6.82
C PHE A 153 -13.02 -10.06 6.20
N MET A 154 -13.60 -10.96 5.44
CA MET A 154 -12.86 -12.02 4.76
C MET A 154 -12.99 -11.86 3.25
N GLU A 155 -11.88 -11.98 2.53
CA GLU A 155 -11.80 -11.85 1.08
C GLU A 155 -11.36 -13.15 0.43
N THR A 156 -11.99 -13.51 -0.68
CA THR A 156 -11.59 -14.69 -1.46
C THR A 156 -10.21 -14.51 -2.08
N LEU A 157 -9.45 -15.57 -2.14
CA LEU A 157 -8.12 -15.59 -2.73
C LEU A 157 -8.13 -16.33 -4.06
N SER A 158 -7.29 -15.84 -4.99
CA SER A 158 -6.90 -16.52 -6.22
C SER A 158 -5.39 -16.38 -6.36
N LEU A 159 -4.65 -17.35 -5.86
CA LEU A 159 -3.19 -17.34 -5.80
C LEU A 159 -2.60 -18.35 -6.79
N GLY A 160 -1.47 -18.01 -7.39
CA GLY A 160 -0.66 -18.95 -8.13
C GLY A 160 -0.07 -20.04 -7.22
N PRO A 161 0.27 -21.24 -7.75
CA PRO A 161 0.66 -22.38 -6.92
C PRO A 161 1.88 -22.10 -6.04
N ALA A 162 2.92 -21.47 -6.56
CA ALA A 162 4.11 -21.13 -5.77
C ALA A 162 3.81 -20.07 -4.70
N PHE A 163 2.92 -19.13 -5.00
CA PHE A 163 2.49 -18.10 -4.04
C PHE A 163 1.68 -18.72 -2.90
N LEU A 164 0.72 -19.61 -3.25
CA LEU A 164 -0.04 -20.35 -2.25
C LEU A 164 0.89 -21.17 -1.34
N ALA A 165 1.85 -21.90 -1.91
CA ALA A 165 2.76 -22.73 -1.14
C ALA A 165 3.58 -21.92 -0.15
N ASN A 166 4.05 -20.73 -0.55
CA ASN A 166 4.79 -19.83 0.34
C ASN A 166 3.94 -19.27 1.48
N PHE A 167 2.65 -19.04 1.27
CA PHE A 167 1.74 -18.58 2.32
C PHE A 167 1.24 -19.71 3.23
N ALA A 168 0.99 -20.89 2.66
CA ALA A 168 0.46 -22.03 3.41
C ALA A 168 1.52 -22.69 4.30
N ASP A 169 2.77 -22.72 3.85
CA ASP A 169 3.92 -23.28 4.59
C ASP A 169 5.18 -22.42 4.31
N PRO A 170 5.32 -21.26 5.00
CA PRO A 170 6.41 -20.33 4.79
C PRO A 170 7.78 -20.99 5.02
N GLY A 171 8.66 -20.93 4.01
CA GLY A 171 10.00 -21.51 4.06
C GLY A 171 10.06 -23.01 3.74
N ALA A 172 8.94 -23.64 3.41
CA ALA A 172 8.91 -25.02 2.95
C ALA A 172 9.73 -25.25 1.68
N TRP A 173 10.36 -26.39 1.59
CA TRP A 173 11.09 -26.84 0.39
C TRP A 173 11.02 -28.37 0.22
N GLY A 174 11.37 -28.88 -0.95
CA GLY A 174 11.36 -30.31 -1.24
C GLY A 174 9.95 -30.90 -1.13
N LYS A 175 9.79 -32.00 -0.42
CA LYS A 175 8.51 -32.73 -0.30
C LYS A 175 7.41 -31.92 0.40
N SER A 176 7.74 -31.10 1.38
CA SER A 176 6.78 -30.25 2.07
C SER A 176 6.18 -29.24 1.08
N PHE A 177 7.01 -28.56 0.32
CA PHE A 177 6.56 -27.64 -0.74
C PHE A 177 5.72 -28.33 -1.81
N THR A 178 6.15 -29.49 -2.33
CA THR A 178 5.41 -30.21 -3.38
C THR A 178 4.07 -30.75 -2.88
N SER A 179 3.94 -31.11 -1.61
CA SER A 179 2.66 -31.57 -1.05
C SER A 179 1.56 -30.49 -1.08
N VAL A 180 1.94 -29.23 -0.95
CA VAL A 180 1.01 -28.10 -1.11
C VAL A 180 0.62 -27.95 -2.58
N LEU A 181 1.57 -28.09 -3.49
CA LEU A 181 1.32 -28.02 -4.93
C LEU A 181 0.40 -29.15 -5.41
N ASP A 182 0.59 -30.37 -4.92
CA ASP A 182 -0.25 -31.54 -5.25
C ASP A 182 -1.72 -31.31 -4.83
N ALA A 183 -1.94 -30.54 -3.74
CA ALA A 183 -3.26 -30.21 -3.25
C ALA A 183 -3.87 -28.96 -3.90
N TYR A 184 -3.17 -28.28 -4.79
CA TYR A 184 -3.51 -26.95 -5.28
C TYR A 184 -4.92 -26.82 -5.87
N GLU A 185 -5.33 -27.77 -6.73
CA GLU A 185 -6.67 -27.74 -7.32
C GLU A 185 -7.80 -27.91 -6.29
N ASN A 186 -7.50 -28.54 -5.17
CA ASN A 186 -8.42 -28.84 -4.08
C ASN A 186 -8.36 -27.81 -2.94
N THR A 187 -7.49 -26.82 -3.03
CA THR A 187 -7.31 -25.82 -1.98
C THR A 187 -8.02 -24.52 -2.33
N ALA A 188 -8.73 -23.96 -1.36
CA ALA A 188 -9.21 -22.58 -1.41
C ALA A 188 -8.80 -21.83 -0.15
N GLY A 189 -8.70 -20.52 -0.26
CA GLY A 189 -8.31 -19.68 0.85
C GLY A 189 -9.07 -18.36 0.91
N MET A 190 -9.01 -17.75 2.07
CA MET A 190 -9.52 -16.42 2.32
C MET A 190 -8.48 -15.63 3.12
N TRP A 191 -8.40 -14.33 2.85
CA TRP A 191 -7.77 -13.38 3.75
C TRP A 191 -8.80 -12.88 4.76
N ILE A 192 -8.35 -12.78 6.00
CA ILE A 192 -9.04 -12.10 7.07
C ILE A 192 -8.34 -10.75 7.19
N VAL A 193 -9.09 -9.67 7.05
CA VAL A 193 -8.56 -8.30 7.06
C VAL A 193 -9.23 -7.55 8.19
N GLY A 194 -8.48 -7.26 9.22
CA GLY A 194 -8.93 -6.55 10.41
C GLY A 194 -8.53 -5.08 10.40
N GLU A 195 -9.18 -4.30 11.25
CA GLU A 195 -8.88 -2.88 11.45
C GLU A 195 -7.75 -2.72 12.47
N ASP A 196 -6.78 -1.85 12.16
CA ASP A 196 -5.81 -1.40 13.16
C ASP A 196 -6.36 -0.20 13.92
N LEU A 197 -5.98 -0.05 15.17
CA LEU A 197 -6.20 1.18 15.91
C LEU A 197 -5.00 2.13 15.82
N PRO A 198 -5.25 3.46 15.73
CA PRO A 198 -4.17 4.44 15.66
C PRO A 198 -3.40 4.51 16.98
N GLN A 199 -2.08 4.62 16.87
CA GLN A 199 -1.16 4.88 17.98
C GLN A 199 -0.17 5.97 17.56
N GLU A 200 0.06 6.96 18.41
CA GLU A 200 1.02 8.04 18.10
C GLU A 200 2.47 7.54 18.00
N SER A 201 2.79 6.42 18.65
CA SER A 201 4.09 5.75 18.53
C SER A 201 4.30 5.19 17.13
N ASN A 202 3.23 4.69 16.48
CA ASN A 202 3.28 4.18 15.11
C ASN A 202 3.40 5.35 14.15
N ARG A 203 4.58 5.48 13.52
CA ARG A 203 4.87 6.69 12.74
C ARG A 203 5.93 6.51 11.69
N ILE A 204 5.86 7.39 10.71
CA ILE A 204 6.87 7.58 9.68
C ILE A 204 7.74 8.77 10.09
N THR A 205 9.04 8.58 10.11
CA THR A 205 10.05 9.63 10.33
C THR A 205 11.12 9.56 9.25
N LEU A 206 12.04 10.51 9.22
CA LEU A 206 13.20 10.45 8.33
C LEU A 206 14.37 9.75 9.04
N ASN A 207 14.98 8.79 8.36
CA ASN A 207 16.23 8.18 8.81
C ASN A 207 17.40 9.09 8.40
N ARG A 208 18.04 9.70 9.38
CA ARG A 208 19.16 10.64 9.12
C ARG A 208 20.51 9.95 8.79
N SER A 209 20.58 8.64 9.02
CA SER A 209 21.81 7.87 8.82
C SER A 209 21.83 7.07 7.52
N VAL A 210 20.66 6.87 6.89
CA VAL A 210 20.51 6.11 5.66
C VAL A 210 19.82 6.98 4.61
N THR A 211 20.38 7.01 3.42
CA THR A 211 19.84 7.74 2.28
C THR A 211 19.50 6.79 1.15
N ASP A 212 18.58 7.24 0.29
CA ASP A 212 18.29 6.57 -0.97
C ASP A 212 19.37 6.85 -2.04
N VAL A 213 19.17 6.33 -3.25
CA VAL A 213 20.08 6.52 -4.38
C VAL A 213 20.27 7.97 -4.80
N ASN A 214 19.37 8.87 -4.40
CA ASN A 214 19.42 10.30 -4.67
C ASN A 214 20.04 11.10 -3.50
N GLY A 215 20.51 10.43 -2.46
CA GLY A 215 21.09 11.06 -1.28
C GLY A 215 20.04 11.61 -0.29
N LEU A 216 18.76 11.31 -0.45
CA LEU A 216 17.71 11.78 0.43
C LEU A 216 17.46 10.80 1.58
N PRO A 217 17.21 11.29 2.82
CA PRO A 217 16.82 10.44 3.94
C PRO A 217 15.68 9.48 3.58
N VAL A 218 15.87 8.19 3.84
CA VAL A 218 14.81 7.20 3.64
C VAL A 218 13.75 7.30 4.75
N PRO A 219 12.50 6.85 4.51
CA PRO A 219 11.52 6.79 5.57
C PRO A 219 11.92 5.73 6.61
N ASN A 220 11.78 6.07 7.87
CA ASN A 220 11.88 5.14 8.98
C ASN A 220 10.47 4.85 9.47
N VAL A 221 10.01 3.62 9.28
CA VAL A 221 8.69 3.15 9.68
C VAL A 221 8.80 2.49 11.04
N HIS A 222 8.17 3.07 12.04
CA HIS A 222 7.99 2.47 13.36
C HIS A 222 6.55 2.00 13.49
N TYR A 223 6.38 0.71 13.81
CA TYR A 223 5.08 0.09 13.98
C TYR A 223 5.12 -1.01 15.03
N ASP A 224 4.22 -0.91 16.00
CA ASP A 224 3.91 -1.94 16.97
C ASP A 224 2.41 -2.25 16.92
N ASP A 225 2.05 -3.51 17.07
CA ASP A 225 0.64 -3.90 17.14
C ASP A 225 -0.02 -3.30 18.39
N HIS A 226 -1.21 -2.74 18.22
CA HIS A 226 -2.03 -2.32 19.34
C HIS A 226 -2.59 -3.56 20.05
N PRO A 227 -2.71 -3.57 21.40
CA PRO A 227 -3.32 -4.71 22.12
C PRO A 227 -4.71 -5.12 21.62
N ASN A 228 -5.48 -4.17 21.09
CA ASN A 228 -6.76 -4.42 20.44
C ASN A 228 -6.62 -5.25 19.16
N ASP A 229 -5.60 -4.96 18.37
CA ASP A 229 -5.36 -5.61 17.07
C ASP A 229 -4.87 -7.05 17.30
N ALA A 230 -4.07 -7.24 18.36
CA ALA A 230 -3.66 -8.57 18.83
C ALA A 230 -4.82 -9.41 19.41
N ALA A 231 -5.90 -8.77 19.87
CA ALA A 231 -7.09 -9.44 20.38
C ALA A 231 -8.08 -9.82 19.26
N MET A 232 -7.98 -9.16 18.11
CA MET A 232 -8.78 -9.42 16.90
C MET A 232 -8.32 -10.67 16.17
#